data_1510b95925efd62c9ef5315433ddbc20
#
_entry.id   1510b95925efd62c9ef5315433ddbc20
#
_cell.length_a   1.000
_cell.length_b   1.000
_cell.length_c   1.000
_cell.angle_alpha   90.00
_cell.angle_beta   90.00
_cell.angle_gamma   90.00
#
_symmetry.space_group_name_H-M   'P 1'
#
loop_
_entity.id
_entity.type
_entity.pdbx_description
1 polymer ?
#
loop_
_entity_poly.entity_id
_entity_poly.type
_entity_poly.pdbx_seq_one_letter_code
_entity_poly.pdbx_strand_id
1 'polypeptide(L)'
;MYWADELAASVEGPQVVNDSKTPSGTVHVGSLRGPVILDVITRALRDRGLPTTLLYGVDDMDPMDAQALLTPDAVEREMGRPLAFVPDPAGDCHASYARHFAGIFVETFAGLGIHPDRYYWMSDIYPTGEVDPFIRTALDRAQVVRDVYLRVSKVERPAGWLPVHVVCPVCGKVGTTIATDWDGHTVAYECRPDYVTWARGCGASGRIAPFGGTAKLPWNLEWAAQWSLFGVTIEPCGKDLATAGGSRDRSDAIAREVFDREPPLNLPYEFLNIGGRKMSTSKGRGASAHRMAEVLPPEALRLLFLRPRPNQAIEFDPEGTDAIPRIFDELDRLAAAVAGRPYRGELPSDPASLFAYVLLPGADAADAAAAYRPAFGHLALLAQIPGVDIAARVAEEKGAPLTAAEELTLAERLSAARAWLDTYAPESAIVRVRRDALPPEATALEPDERAFLGGLAGAAAAERPQGGDAWQALLFRVARDGGLAARRAFGAVYLAVLGRPNGPRAGWLLASLDRAFVVDRLRAAAGWHDHADATASPGEGAAGRGQAASEEAGA
;
A
#
# COMPACT_ATOMS: atom_id res chain seq x y z
N MET A 1 -7.00 -24.80 8.94
CA MET A 1 -5.62 -24.40 9.30
C MET A 1 -5.20 -23.30 8.34
N TYR A 2 -4.55 -22.27 8.84
CA TYR A 2 -4.07 -21.17 8.00
C TYR A 2 -2.87 -21.63 7.16
N TRP A 3 -2.67 -21.04 5.97
CA TRP A 3 -1.64 -21.51 5.02
C TRP A 3 -0.21 -21.50 5.59
N ALA A 4 0.11 -20.54 6.48
CA ALA A 4 1.43 -20.48 7.10
C ALA A 4 1.66 -21.59 8.11
N ASP A 5 0.61 -21.98 8.85
CA ASP A 5 0.66 -23.13 9.77
C ASP A 5 0.79 -24.44 8.99
N GLU A 6 0.13 -24.55 7.81
CA GLU A 6 0.29 -25.69 6.89
C GLU A 6 1.75 -25.80 6.42
N LEU A 7 2.38 -24.69 6.01
CA LEU A 7 3.78 -24.64 5.62
C LEU A 7 4.69 -25.00 6.79
N ALA A 8 4.48 -24.38 7.95
CA ALA A 8 5.29 -24.67 9.12
C ALA A 8 5.17 -26.15 9.55
N ALA A 9 4.01 -26.78 9.35
CA ALA A 9 3.80 -28.20 9.61
C ALA A 9 4.55 -29.14 8.64
N SER A 10 4.94 -28.66 7.47
CA SER A 10 5.59 -29.44 6.41
C SER A 10 7.12 -29.50 6.52
N VAL A 11 7.73 -28.74 7.44
CA VAL A 11 9.18 -28.66 7.60
C VAL A 11 9.61 -29.05 9.00
N GLU A 12 10.87 -29.45 9.15
CA GLU A 12 11.49 -29.87 10.41
C GLU A 12 12.87 -29.22 10.58
N GLY A 13 13.36 -29.17 11.81
CA GLY A 13 14.68 -28.63 12.15
C GLY A 13 14.80 -27.11 12.03
N PRO A 14 16.02 -26.57 12.16
CA PRO A 14 16.27 -25.15 12.05
C PRO A 14 15.95 -24.60 10.65
N GLN A 15 15.33 -23.42 10.60
CA GLN A 15 14.95 -22.77 9.36
C GLN A 15 15.63 -21.41 9.20
N VAL A 16 16.01 -21.08 7.97
CA VAL A 16 16.47 -19.74 7.56
C VAL A 16 15.53 -19.26 6.46
N VAL A 17 14.72 -18.28 6.80
CA VAL A 17 13.76 -17.63 5.90
C VAL A 17 14.42 -16.37 5.32
N ASN A 18 14.40 -16.21 4.00
CA ASN A 18 15.06 -15.10 3.32
C ASN A 18 14.17 -14.47 2.25
N ASP A 19 14.40 -13.18 2.00
CA ASP A 19 14.06 -12.46 0.76
C ASP A 19 15.16 -11.43 0.50
N SER A 20 15.32 -11.04 -0.75
CA SER A 20 16.19 -9.95 -1.13
C SER A 20 15.56 -9.04 -2.17
N LYS A 21 16.05 -7.82 -2.27
CA LYS A 21 15.53 -6.85 -3.23
C LYS A 21 16.61 -5.95 -3.79
N THR A 22 16.57 -5.77 -5.11
CA THR A 22 17.32 -4.70 -5.80
C THR A 22 16.63 -3.36 -5.53
N PRO A 23 17.33 -2.36 -4.95
CA PRO A 23 16.78 -1.04 -4.60
C PRO A 23 16.76 -0.09 -5.81
N SER A 24 16.04 -0.44 -6.88
CA SER A 24 16.05 0.28 -8.16
C SER A 24 15.20 1.56 -8.19
N GLY A 25 14.64 2.00 -7.07
CA GLY A 25 13.82 3.22 -6.95
C GLY A 25 12.72 3.11 -5.89
N THR A 26 11.78 4.07 -5.90
CA THR A 26 10.66 4.11 -4.95
C THR A 26 9.84 2.82 -5.02
N VAL A 27 9.79 2.10 -3.91
CA VAL A 27 9.13 0.80 -3.84
C VAL A 27 7.61 0.98 -3.78
N HIS A 28 6.87 0.28 -4.63
CA HIS A 28 5.41 0.30 -4.63
C HIS A 28 4.82 -0.60 -3.53
N VAL A 29 3.59 -0.30 -3.11
CA VAL A 29 2.90 -0.99 -2.00
C VAL A 29 2.83 -2.50 -2.17
N GLY A 30 2.66 -3.02 -3.40
CA GLY A 30 2.63 -4.46 -3.68
C GLY A 30 3.90 -5.20 -3.28
N SER A 31 5.06 -4.52 -3.21
CA SER A 31 6.32 -5.12 -2.76
C SER A 31 6.33 -5.44 -1.26
N LEU A 32 5.46 -4.84 -0.45
CA LEU A 32 5.31 -5.19 0.96
C LEU A 32 4.75 -6.60 1.18
N ARG A 33 4.16 -7.20 0.14
CA ARG A 33 3.62 -8.57 0.24
C ARG A 33 4.69 -9.60 0.59
N GLY A 34 5.89 -9.48 -0.01
CA GLY A 34 7.03 -10.34 0.31
C GLY A 34 7.39 -10.31 1.81
N PRO A 35 7.82 -9.16 2.35
CA PRO A 35 8.11 -9.02 3.78
C PRO A 35 6.99 -9.48 4.72
N VAL A 36 5.72 -9.21 4.40
CA VAL A 36 4.57 -9.68 5.21
C VAL A 36 4.45 -11.20 5.18
N ILE A 37 4.63 -11.85 4.04
CA ILE A 37 4.63 -13.31 3.92
C ILE A 37 5.77 -13.93 4.72
N LEU A 38 6.98 -13.36 4.64
CA LEU A 38 8.16 -13.81 5.40
C LEU A 38 7.95 -13.74 6.91
N ASP A 39 7.40 -12.63 7.40
CA ASP A 39 7.08 -12.46 8.81
C ASP A 39 6.12 -13.53 9.30
N VAL A 40 5.05 -13.78 8.56
CA VAL A 40 4.03 -14.76 8.94
C VAL A 40 4.57 -16.18 8.90
N ILE A 41 5.38 -16.55 7.90
CA ILE A 41 6.08 -17.83 7.86
C ILE A 41 7.00 -17.97 9.09
N THR A 42 7.80 -16.94 9.38
CA THR A 42 8.72 -16.93 10.50
C THR A 42 7.99 -17.10 11.84
N ARG A 43 6.87 -16.38 12.03
CA ARG A 43 6.02 -16.51 13.22
C ARG A 43 5.45 -17.92 13.34
N ALA A 44 4.87 -18.47 12.29
CA ALA A 44 4.31 -19.82 12.28
C ALA A 44 5.35 -20.90 12.62
N LEU A 45 6.58 -20.76 12.13
CA LEU A 45 7.69 -21.66 12.45
C LEU A 45 8.10 -21.54 13.92
N ARG A 46 8.23 -20.31 14.42
CA ARG A 46 8.59 -20.03 15.83
C ARG A 46 7.51 -20.51 16.81
N ASP A 47 6.22 -20.33 16.46
CA ASP A 47 5.08 -20.80 17.26
C ASP A 47 5.07 -22.33 17.39
N ARG A 48 5.61 -23.05 16.38
CA ARG A 48 5.86 -24.50 16.46
C ARG A 48 7.13 -24.87 17.25
N GLY A 49 7.89 -23.91 17.75
CA GLY A 49 9.14 -24.14 18.47
C GLY A 49 10.32 -24.48 17.56
N LEU A 50 10.26 -24.22 16.25
CA LEU A 50 11.38 -24.43 15.33
C LEU A 50 12.36 -23.24 15.44
N PRO A 51 13.67 -23.48 15.66
CA PRO A 51 14.68 -22.42 15.58
C PRO A 51 14.63 -21.76 14.20
N THR A 52 14.33 -20.47 14.16
CA THR A 52 14.11 -19.78 12.89
C THR A 52 14.82 -18.43 12.87
N THR A 53 15.60 -18.21 11.81
CA THR A 53 16.25 -16.93 11.51
C THR A 53 15.59 -16.30 10.30
N LEU A 54 15.18 -15.04 10.42
CA LEU A 54 14.69 -14.22 9.32
C LEU A 54 15.80 -13.32 8.80
N LEU A 55 16.11 -13.42 7.52
CA LEU A 55 17.06 -12.59 6.81
C LEU A 55 16.35 -11.66 5.83
N TYR A 56 16.94 -10.49 5.58
CA TYR A 56 16.52 -9.62 4.50
C TYR A 56 17.73 -9.02 3.80
N GLY A 57 17.85 -9.28 2.50
CA GLY A 57 18.98 -8.88 1.66
C GLY A 57 18.69 -7.66 0.78
N VAL A 58 19.75 -6.92 0.50
CA VAL A 58 19.74 -5.83 -0.49
C VAL A 58 20.77 -6.12 -1.57
N ASP A 59 20.29 -6.31 -2.80
CA ASP A 59 21.10 -6.62 -3.98
C ASP A 59 21.61 -5.31 -4.62
N ASP A 60 22.38 -4.55 -3.86
CA ASP A 60 22.85 -3.21 -4.21
C ASP A 60 24.10 -3.19 -5.11
N MET A 61 24.67 -4.38 -5.39
CA MET A 61 25.69 -4.54 -6.43
C MET A 61 25.09 -4.67 -7.83
N ASP A 62 23.77 -4.75 -7.96
CA ASP A 62 23.08 -4.71 -9.26
C ASP A 62 23.31 -3.36 -9.95
N PRO A 63 23.41 -3.37 -11.30
CA PRO A 63 23.65 -2.14 -12.06
C PRO A 63 22.44 -1.20 -12.01
N MET A 64 22.71 0.10 -11.95
CA MET A 64 21.71 1.13 -12.20
C MET A 64 21.19 1.00 -13.64
N ASP A 65 19.91 0.67 -13.80
CA ASP A 65 19.23 0.47 -15.09
C ASP A 65 17.97 1.33 -15.25
N ALA A 66 17.61 2.11 -14.22
CA ALA A 66 16.45 2.99 -14.19
C ALA A 66 16.84 4.48 -14.19
N GLN A 67 16.29 5.24 -15.14
CA GLN A 67 16.64 6.65 -15.35
C GLN A 67 15.74 7.65 -14.60
N ALA A 68 14.61 7.22 -14.03
CA ALA A 68 13.50 8.09 -13.64
C ALA A 68 13.85 9.16 -12.59
N LEU A 69 14.94 9.00 -11.85
CA LEU A 69 15.33 9.90 -10.75
C LEU A 69 16.72 10.55 -10.98
N LEU A 70 17.32 10.35 -12.15
CA LEU A 70 18.61 10.92 -12.50
C LEU A 70 18.43 12.16 -13.38
N THR A 71 19.27 13.16 -13.17
CA THR A 71 19.42 14.27 -14.13
C THR A 71 20.05 13.76 -15.43
N PRO A 72 19.85 14.41 -16.60
CA PRO A 72 20.45 13.97 -17.85
C PRO A 72 21.97 13.75 -17.78
N ASP A 73 22.70 14.63 -17.11
CA ASP A 73 24.16 14.51 -16.93
C ASP A 73 24.55 13.35 -15.99
N ALA A 74 23.73 13.05 -15.00
CA ALA A 74 23.93 11.92 -14.11
C ALA A 74 23.63 10.58 -14.80
N VAL A 75 22.67 10.55 -15.74
CA VAL A 75 22.34 9.33 -16.51
C VAL A 75 23.57 8.77 -17.21
N GLU A 76 24.32 9.58 -17.95
CA GLU A 76 25.51 9.11 -18.67
C GLU A 76 26.57 8.54 -17.72
N ARG A 77 26.77 9.19 -16.59
CA ARG A 77 27.79 8.82 -15.60
C ARG A 77 27.40 7.60 -14.78
N GLU A 78 26.18 7.55 -14.26
CA GLU A 78 25.76 6.59 -13.24
C GLU A 78 25.13 5.32 -13.83
N MET A 79 24.50 5.39 -15.02
CA MET A 79 23.90 4.20 -15.63
C MET A 79 24.94 3.10 -15.85
N GLY A 80 24.62 1.90 -15.36
CA GLY A 80 25.49 0.73 -15.41
C GLY A 80 26.45 0.58 -14.22
N ARG A 81 26.53 1.54 -13.30
CA ARG A 81 27.27 1.39 -12.04
C ARG A 81 26.47 0.58 -11.03
N PRO A 82 27.11 -0.15 -10.10
CA PRO A 82 26.39 -0.73 -8.98
C PRO A 82 25.62 0.33 -8.21
N LEU A 83 24.38 0.02 -7.82
CA LEU A 83 23.50 0.93 -7.09
C LEU A 83 24.10 1.45 -5.77
N ALA A 84 24.94 0.62 -5.13
CA ALA A 84 25.70 1.00 -3.92
C ALA A 84 26.66 2.18 -4.14
N PHE A 85 27.12 2.40 -5.38
CA PHE A 85 28.08 3.44 -5.72
C PHE A 85 27.49 4.62 -6.50
N VAL A 86 26.17 4.61 -6.69
CA VAL A 86 25.42 5.74 -7.25
C VAL A 86 25.09 6.72 -6.11
N PRO A 87 25.34 8.03 -6.28
CA PRO A 87 25.01 9.03 -5.26
C PRO A 87 23.53 9.03 -4.86
N ASP A 88 23.24 9.43 -3.62
CA ASP A 88 21.89 9.65 -3.13
C ASP A 88 21.16 10.69 -4.00
N PRO A 89 19.99 10.37 -4.59
CA PRO A 89 19.24 11.30 -5.44
C PRO A 89 18.60 12.47 -4.67
N ALA A 90 18.45 12.34 -3.35
CA ALA A 90 17.91 13.39 -2.48
C ALA A 90 19.00 14.28 -1.88
N GLY A 91 20.25 14.10 -2.24
CA GLY A 91 21.40 14.82 -1.76
C GLY A 91 22.20 14.02 -0.72
N ASP A 92 22.19 14.40 0.54
CA ASP A 92 23.10 13.84 1.56
C ASP A 92 22.37 13.09 2.69
N CYS A 93 21.13 12.65 2.50
CA CYS A 93 20.38 11.96 3.57
C CYS A 93 20.84 10.50 3.78
N HIS A 94 21.43 9.87 2.74
CA HIS A 94 21.96 8.51 2.79
C HIS A 94 23.30 8.41 2.04
N ALA A 95 24.05 7.35 2.32
CA ALA A 95 25.38 7.14 1.72
C ALA A 95 25.34 6.85 0.21
N SER A 96 24.22 6.35 -0.31
CA SER A 96 24.05 6.03 -1.74
C SER A 96 22.59 5.93 -2.13
N TYR A 97 22.34 5.87 -3.44
CA TYR A 97 21.04 5.58 -4.03
C TYR A 97 20.41 4.30 -3.43
N ALA A 98 21.19 3.23 -3.34
CA ALA A 98 20.73 1.97 -2.78
C ALA A 98 20.32 2.13 -1.30
N ARG A 99 21.14 2.79 -0.49
CA ARG A 99 20.85 3.03 0.94
C ARG A 99 19.61 3.91 1.12
N HIS A 100 19.36 4.87 0.22
CA HIS A 100 18.18 5.71 0.25
C HIS A 100 16.89 4.89 0.03
N PHE A 101 16.76 4.19 -1.07
CA PHE A 101 15.51 3.48 -1.40
C PHE A 101 15.29 2.22 -0.56
N ALA A 102 16.34 1.47 -0.27
CA ALA A 102 16.22 0.32 0.62
C ALA A 102 15.93 0.75 2.06
N GLY A 103 16.55 1.85 2.56
CA GLY A 103 16.29 2.40 3.89
C GLY A 103 14.83 2.74 4.09
N ILE A 104 14.25 3.54 3.19
CA ILE A 104 12.81 3.91 3.23
C ILE A 104 11.92 2.65 3.21
N PHE A 105 12.27 1.65 2.41
CA PHE A 105 11.47 0.43 2.33
C PHE A 105 11.57 -0.42 3.60
N VAL A 106 12.77 -0.56 4.17
CA VAL A 106 13.02 -1.25 5.43
C VAL A 106 12.26 -0.57 6.57
N GLU A 107 12.33 0.76 6.68
CA GLU A 107 11.56 1.53 7.65
C GLU A 107 10.06 1.33 7.49
N THR A 108 9.58 1.28 6.25
CA THR A 108 8.14 1.06 5.96
C THR A 108 7.67 -0.30 6.47
N PHE A 109 8.40 -1.39 6.18
CA PHE A 109 7.96 -2.69 6.66
C PHE A 109 8.29 -2.92 8.15
N ALA A 110 9.31 -2.26 8.71
CA ALA A 110 9.52 -2.22 10.15
C ALA A 110 8.33 -1.60 10.89
N GLY A 111 7.72 -0.55 10.32
CA GLY A 111 6.45 0.03 10.79
C GLY A 111 5.28 -0.97 10.77
N LEU A 112 5.35 -2.04 9.97
CA LEU A 112 4.40 -3.15 9.99
C LEU A 112 4.76 -4.25 11.03
N GLY A 113 5.74 -4.01 11.90
CA GLY A 113 6.22 -4.96 12.89
C GLY A 113 7.13 -6.06 12.33
N ILE A 114 7.68 -5.87 11.13
CA ILE A 114 8.54 -6.86 10.47
C ILE A 114 9.99 -6.48 10.74
N HIS A 115 10.67 -7.29 11.55
CA HIS A 115 12.04 -7.06 11.99
C HIS A 115 12.89 -8.30 11.70
N PRO A 116 13.59 -8.35 10.55
CA PRO A 116 14.56 -9.39 10.28
C PRO A 116 15.64 -9.47 11.37
N ASP A 117 16.05 -10.69 11.70
CA ASP A 117 17.14 -10.91 12.67
C ASP A 117 18.48 -10.41 12.13
N ARG A 118 18.64 -10.41 10.80
CA ARG A 118 19.81 -9.87 10.11
C ARG A 118 19.44 -9.25 8.78
N TYR A 119 19.96 -8.02 8.56
CA TYR A 119 20.03 -7.40 7.24
C TYR A 119 21.41 -7.64 6.63
N TYR A 120 21.48 -7.87 5.32
CA TYR A 120 22.75 -7.95 4.61
C TYR A 120 22.69 -7.14 3.31
N TRP A 121 23.84 -6.56 2.94
CA TRP A 121 24.02 -5.77 1.73
C TRP A 121 25.10 -6.44 0.90
N MET A 122 24.83 -6.70 -0.36
CA MET A 122 25.82 -7.41 -1.18
C MET A 122 27.10 -6.57 -1.38
N SER A 123 26.99 -5.23 -1.37
CA SER A 123 28.16 -4.33 -1.38
C SER A 123 29.05 -4.46 -0.14
N ASP A 124 28.51 -4.87 1.00
CA ASP A 124 29.29 -5.14 2.21
C ASP A 124 29.88 -6.56 2.20
N ILE A 125 29.19 -7.54 1.56
CA ILE A 125 29.58 -8.95 1.55
C ILE A 125 30.67 -9.25 0.49
N TYR A 126 30.55 -8.71 -0.73
CA TYR A 126 31.54 -8.97 -1.79
C TYR A 126 32.98 -8.64 -1.39
N PRO A 127 33.29 -7.49 -0.74
CA PRO A 127 34.66 -7.16 -0.34
C PRO A 127 35.25 -8.08 0.73
N THR A 128 34.42 -8.82 1.51
CA THR A 128 34.92 -9.77 2.52
C THR A 128 35.55 -11.01 1.94
N GLY A 129 35.27 -11.30 0.66
CA GLY A 129 35.69 -12.53 -0.01
C GLY A 129 34.78 -13.74 0.25
N GLU A 130 33.69 -13.59 1.01
CA GLU A 130 32.76 -14.69 1.27
C GLU A 130 32.07 -15.21 0.00
N VAL A 131 31.92 -14.37 -1.05
CA VAL A 131 31.37 -14.74 -2.35
C VAL A 131 32.43 -15.35 -3.29
N ASP A 132 33.72 -15.17 -3.02
CA ASP A 132 34.80 -15.60 -3.90
C ASP A 132 34.81 -17.11 -4.25
N PRO A 133 34.49 -18.03 -3.32
CA PRO A 133 34.37 -19.46 -3.63
C PRO A 133 33.27 -19.74 -4.68
N PHE A 134 32.16 -19.00 -4.63
CA PHE A 134 31.04 -19.14 -5.58
C PHE A 134 31.41 -18.57 -6.96
N ILE A 135 32.12 -17.44 -6.99
CA ILE A 135 32.68 -16.88 -8.24
C ILE A 135 33.61 -17.88 -8.88
N ARG A 136 34.56 -18.44 -8.13
CA ARG A 136 35.49 -19.45 -8.62
C ARG A 136 34.75 -20.66 -9.19
N THR A 137 33.83 -21.22 -8.43
CA THR A 137 33.02 -22.38 -8.84
C THR A 137 32.24 -22.08 -10.13
N ALA A 138 31.61 -20.91 -10.22
CA ALA A 138 30.87 -20.50 -11.42
C ALA A 138 31.78 -20.36 -12.64
N LEU A 139 33.00 -19.84 -12.47
CA LEU A 139 33.99 -19.72 -13.54
C LEU A 139 34.52 -21.09 -13.98
N ASP A 140 34.91 -21.95 -13.04
CA ASP A 140 35.41 -23.31 -13.31
C ASP A 140 34.33 -24.19 -13.98
N ARG A 141 33.06 -23.95 -13.64
CA ARG A 141 31.89 -24.66 -14.20
C ARG A 141 31.11 -23.81 -15.23
N ALA A 142 31.76 -22.85 -15.90
CA ALA A 142 31.09 -21.93 -16.83
C ALA A 142 30.34 -22.66 -17.97
N GLN A 143 30.81 -23.83 -18.42
CA GLN A 143 30.07 -24.65 -19.38
C GLN A 143 28.74 -25.14 -18.79
N VAL A 144 28.74 -25.66 -17.57
CA VAL A 144 27.50 -26.10 -16.89
C VAL A 144 26.50 -24.95 -16.76
N VAL A 145 26.99 -23.75 -16.41
CA VAL A 145 26.15 -22.53 -16.34
C VAL A 145 25.51 -22.24 -17.71
N ARG A 146 26.28 -22.29 -18.80
CA ARG A 146 25.75 -22.06 -20.17
C ARG A 146 24.69 -23.10 -20.53
N ASP A 147 24.93 -24.37 -20.19
CA ASP A 147 24.00 -25.48 -20.45
C ASP A 147 22.69 -25.32 -19.67
N VAL A 148 22.76 -24.87 -18.41
CA VAL A 148 21.57 -24.52 -17.60
C VAL A 148 20.78 -23.39 -18.27
N TYR A 149 21.43 -22.30 -18.69
CA TYR A 149 20.76 -21.17 -19.36
C TYR A 149 20.06 -21.61 -20.65
N LEU A 150 20.71 -22.45 -21.46
CA LEU A 150 20.14 -22.96 -22.70
C LEU A 150 18.96 -23.91 -22.41
N ARG A 151 19.16 -24.85 -21.51
CA ARG A 151 18.17 -25.90 -21.21
C ARG A 151 16.91 -25.33 -20.54
N VAL A 152 17.10 -24.49 -19.52
CA VAL A 152 15.99 -23.99 -18.69
C VAL A 152 15.28 -22.81 -19.36
N SER A 153 16.03 -21.82 -19.84
CA SER A 153 15.45 -20.54 -20.30
C SER A 153 15.56 -20.31 -21.81
N LYS A 154 16.13 -21.27 -22.55
CA LYS A 154 16.37 -21.15 -24.00
C LYS A 154 17.29 -19.95 -24.34
N VAL A 155 18.13 -19.51 -23.40
CA VAL A 155 19.10 -18.44 -23.58
C VAL A 155 20.44 -19.03 -23.93
N GLU A 156 20.84 -18.86 -25.18
CA GLU A 156 22.16 -19.28 -25.65
C GLU A 156 23.22 -18.25 -25.23
N ARG A 157 24.34 -18.76 -24.70
CA ARG A 157 25.50 -17.94 -24.34
C ARG A 157 26.70 -18.38 -25.17
N PRO A 158 27.50 -17.43 -25.74
CA PRO A 158 28.72 -17.78 -26.49
C PRO A 158 29.66 -18.65 -25.69
N ALA A 159 30.44 -19.53 -26.36
CA ALA A 159 31.39 -20.43 -25.70
C ALA A 159 32.43 -19.72 -24.82
N GLY A 160 32.83 -18.52 -25.20
CA GLY A 160 33.76 -17.70 -24.41
C GLY A 160 33.12 -16.85 -23.33
N TRP A 161 31.80 -16.88 -23.18
CA TRP A 161 31.12 -16.12 -22.13
C TRP A 161 31.37 -16.72 -20.74
N LEU A 162 31.75 -15.89 -19.79
CA LEU A 162 31.96 -16.25 -18.39
C LEU A 162 30.86 -15.66 -17.50
N PRO A 163 30.42 -16.38 -16.45
CA PRO A 163 29.31 -15.96 -15.58
C PRO A 163 29.76 -14.98 -14.48
N VAL A 164 30.45 -13.92 -14.85
CA VAL A 164 30.79 -12.81 -13.95
C VAL A 164 30.73 -11.48 -14.71
N HIS A 165 30.39 -10.42 -13.98
CA HIS A 165 30.44 -9.04 -14.43
C HIS A 165 31.54 -8.30 -13.67
N VAL A 166 32.58 -7.84 -14.35
CA VAL A 166 33.67 -7.06 -13.74
C VAL A 166 33.18 -5.64 -13.46
N VAL A 167 33.44 -5.14 -12.26
CA VAL A 167 33.30 -3.70 -11.98
C VAL A 167 34.45 -3.00 -12.69
N CYS A 168 34.18 -2.27 -13.76
CA CYS A 168 35.19 -1.64 -14.57
C CYS A 168 36.08 -0.71 -13.71
N PRO A 169 37.40 -0.93 -13.61
CA PRO A 169 38.27 -0.10 -12.78
C PRO A 169 38.43 1.34 -13.29
N VAL A 170 38.02 1.61 -14.53
CA VAL A 170 38.10 2.95 -15.11
C VAL A 170 36.86 3.77 -14.91
N CYS A 171 35.66 3.21 -15.19
CA CYS A 171 34.41 3.97 -15.10
C CYS A 171 33.45 3.48 -13.98
N GLY A 172 33.80 2.41 -13.28
CA GLY A 172 33.00 1.86 -12.18
C GLY A 172 31.72 1.13 -12.62
N LYS A 173 31.46 0.97 -13.92
CA LYS A 173 30.26 0.31 -14.42
C LYS A 173 30.41 -1.21 -14.39
N VAL A 174 29.37 -1.91 -14.01
CA VAL A 174 29.25 -3.37 -13.98
C VAL A 174 28.32 -3.87 -15.07
N GLY A 175 27.32 -3.10 -15.46
CA GLY A 175 26.33 -3.48 -16.45
C GLY A 175 26.83 -3.48 -17.90
N THR A 176 28.03 -2.92 -18.17
CA THR A 176 28.61 -2.76 -19.51
C THR A 176 29.81 -3.64 -19.74
N THR A 177 30.18 -4.51 -18.79
CA THR A 177 31.37 -5.35 -18.89
C THR A 177 31.02 -6.77 -19.34
N ILE A 178 31.93 -7.35 -20.12
CA ILE A 178 31.94 -8.77 -20.48
C ILE A 178 33.25 -9.37 -20.04
N ALA A 179 33.20 -10.54 -19.43
CA ALA A 179 34.34 -11.31 -19.01
C ALA A 179 34.58 -12.50 -19.95
N THR A 180 35.83 -12.78 -20.26
CA THR A 180 36.29 -13.90 -21.08
C THR A 180 37.59 -14.46 -20.52
N ASP A 181 38.07 -15.59 -21.04
CA ASP A 181 39.41 -16.14 -20.82
C ASP A 181 39.81 -16.25 -19.33
N TRP A 182 39.17 -17.21 -18.63
CA TRP A 182 39.50 -17.57 -17.24
C TRP A 182 40.73 -18.49 -17.20
N ASP A 183 41.79 -18.07 -16.51
CA ASP A 183 43.04 -18.80 -16.36
C ASP A 183 43.25 -19.48 -15.00
N GLY A 184 42.20 -19.51 -14.16
CA GLY A 184 42.25 -20.01 -12.78
C GLY A 184 42.55 -18.94 -11.74
N HIS A 185 42.95 -17.75 -12.13
CA HIS A 185 43.32 -16.63 -11.26
C HIS A 185 42.72 -15.30 -11.69
N THR A 186 42.68 -15.04 -13.00
CA THR A 186 42.19 -13.79 -13.56
C THR A 186 41.23 -14.03 -14.73
N VAL A 187 40.38 -13.07 -15.00
CA VAL A 187 39.56 -13.01 -16.22
C VAL A 187 39.99 -11.85 -17.09
N ALA A 188 39.97 -12.03 -18.41
CA ALA A 188 40.00 -10.91 -19.33
C ALA A 188 38.62 -10.21 -19.32
N TYR A 189 38.63 -8.88 -19.39
CA TYR A 189 37.38 -8.12 -19.45
C TYR A 189 37.46 -7.02 -20.51
N GLU A 190 36.26 -6.64 -20.99
CA GLU A 190 36.07 -5.49 -21.87
C GLU A 190 34.81 -4.72 -21.41
N CYS A 191 34.95 -3.41 -21.19
CA CYS A 191 33.85 -2.49 -20.89
C CYS A 191 33.32 -1.88 -22.19
N ARG A 192 32.34 -2.53 -22.80
CA ARG A 192 31.87 -2.20 -24.16
C ARG A 192 30.91 -1.01 -24.19
N PRO A 193 31.09 -0.07 -25.11
CA PRO A 193 30.21 1.07 -25.27
C PRO A 193 28.76 0.70 -25.68
N ASP A 194 28.58 -0.45 -26.32
CA ASP A 194 27.36 -0.93 -26.97
C ASP A 194 26.88 -2.30 -26.46
N TYR A 195 27.34 -2.74 -25.28
CA TYR A 195 26.97 -4.04 -24.71
C TYR A 195 25.48 -4.11 -24.33
N VAL A 196 24.95 -3.02 -23.79
CA VAL A 196 23.54 -2.84 -23.45
C VAL A 196 23.02 -1.53 -24.04
N THR A 197 21.73 -1.45 -24.29
CA THR A 197 21.11 -0.25 -24.91
C THR A 197 20.88 0.90 -23.92
N TRP A 198 20.89 0.62 -22.63
CA TRP A 198 20.53 1.56 -21.55
C TRP A 198 21.76 2.17 -20.85
N ALA A 199 22.97 1.66 -21.07
CA ALA A 199 24.21 2.22 -20.52
C ALA A 199 25.37 2.11 -21.51
N ARG A 200 26.28 3.08 -21.46
CA ARG A 200 27.49 3.11 -22.33
C ARG A 200 28.73 2.79 -21.53
N GLY A 201 29.50 1.78 -21.95
CA GLY A 201 30.82 1.48 -21.41
C GLY A 201 31.91 2.44 -21.91
N CYS A 202 33.08 2.43 -21.25
CA CYS A 202 34.20 3.34 -21.55
C CYS A 202 35.20 2.83 -22.57
N GLY A 203 35.07 1.59 -23.05
CA GLY A 203 36.02 0.96 -23.98
C GLY A 203 37.27 0.37 -23.32
N ALA A 204 37.41 0.46 -21.99
CA ALA A 204 38.55 -0.12 -21.28
C ALA A 204 38.53 -1.64 -21.33
N SER A 205 39.72 -2.24 -21.44
CA SER A 205 39.92 -3.70 -21.40
C SER A 205 41.16 -4.04 -20.60
N GLY A 206 41.24 -5.27 -20.11
CA GLY A 206 42.38 -5.73 -19.31
C GLY A 206 42.16 -7.10 -18.71
N ARG A 207 42.97 -7.45 -17.73
CA ARG A 207 42.82 -8.65 -16.91
C ARG A 207 42.74 -8.26 -15.44
N ILE A 208 41.88 -8.96 -14.68
CA ILE A 208 41.68 -8.69 -13.26
C ILE A 208 41.31 -9.99 -12.52
N ALA A 209 41.73 -10.10 -11.26
CA ALA A 209 41.23 -11.13 -10.37
C ALA A 209 39.76 -10.77 -10.00
N PRO A 210 38.78 -11.65 -10.28
CA PRO A 210 37.37 -11.32 -10.12
C PRO A 210 36.85 -11.51 -8.67
N PHE A 211 37.68 -11.24 -7.68
CA PHE A 211 37.48 -11.52 -6.27
C PHE A 211 37.52 -10.24 -5.44
N GLY A 212 37.03 -10.35 -4.18
CA GLY A 212 37.05 -9.24 -3.22
C GLY A 212 36.26 -8.00 -3.67
N GLY A 213 35.18 -8.17 -4.41
CA GLY A 213 34.32 -7.07 -4.87
C GLY A 213 34.68 -6.44 -6.20
N THR A 214 35.75 -6.93 -6.89
CA THR A 214 36.12 -6.45 -8.23
C THR A 214 35.20 -6.96 -9.34
N ALA A 215 34.41 -7.98 -9.07
CA ALA A 215 33.39 -8.52 -9.96
C ALA A 215 32.19 -9.03 -9.16
N LYS A 216 31.06 -9.20 -9.83
CA LYS A 216 29.87 -9.81 -9.26
C LYS A 216 29.35 -10.95 -10.13
N LEU A 217 28.61 -11.86 -9.52
CA LEU A 217 27.86 -12.90 -10.24
C LEU A 217 26.64 -12.27 -10.97
N PRO A 218 26.25 -12.79 -12.14
CA PRO A 218 24.94 -12.50 -12.70
C PRO A 218 23.83 -12.82 -11.71
N TRP A 219 22.78 -12.05 -11.70
CA TRP A 219 21.70 -12.08 -10.70
C TRP A 219 21.21 -13.51 -10.32
N ASN A 220 20.94 -14.38 -11.30
CA ASN A 220 20.46 -15.74 -11.00
C ASN A 220 21.53 -16.64 -10.32
N LEU A 221 22.80 -16.42 -10.61
CA LEU A 221 23.88 -17.11 -9.93
C LEU A 221 24.10 -16.55 -8.53
N GLU A 222 24.03 -15.23 -8.39
CA GLU A 222 24.13 -14.56 -7.10
C GLU A 222 23.03 -15.02 -6.15
N TRP A 223 21.80 -15.11 -6.63
CA TRP A 223 20.66 -15.62 -5.86
C TRP A 223 20.90 -17.05 -5.35
N ALA A 224 21.33 -17.97 -6.22
CA ALA A 224 21.69 -19.32 -5.84
C ALA A 224 22.91 -19.38 -4.88
N ALA A 225 23.90 -18.49 -5.05
CA ALA A 225 25.05 -18.38 -4.15
C ALA A 225 24.64 -17.87 -2.77
N GLN A 226 23.73 -16.89 -2.67
CA GLN A 226 23.17 -16.38 -1.41
C GLN A 226 22.51 -17.50 -0.61
N TRP A 227 21.75 -18.41 -1.26
CA TRP A 227 21.15 -19.55 -0.58
C TRP A 227 22.20 -20.43 0.11
N SER A 228 23.31 -20.66 -0.55
CA SER A 228 24.42 -21.44 0.01
C SER A 228 25.16 -20.67 1.10
N LEU A 229 25.46 -19.40 0.85
CA LEU A 229 26.22 -18.54 1.75
C LEU A 229 25.52 -18.36 3.10
N PHE A 230 24.20 -18.13 3.07
CA PHE A 230 23.41 -17.85 4.27
C PHE A 230 22.66 -19.07 4.83
N GLY A 231 22.76 -20.23 4.18
CA GLY A 231 22.06 -21.44 4.64
C GLY A 231 20.55 -21.37 4.48
N VAL A 232 20.03 -20.63 3.50
CA VAL A 232 18.60 -20.39 3.29
C VAL A 232 17.85 -21.69 3.06
N THR A 233 16.74 -21.92 3.78
CA THR A 233 15.88 -23.10 3.67
C THR A 233 14.51 -22.79 3.10
N ILE A 234 14.01 -21.56 3.26
CA ILE A 234 12.72 -21.10 2.76
C ILE A 234 12.91 -19.73 2.12
N GLU A 235 12.51 -19.59 0.86
CA GLU A 235 12.53 -18.30 0.17
C GLU A 235 11.33 -18.18 -0.79
N PRO A 236 10.24 -17.52 -0.37
CA PRO A 236 9.13 -17.14 -1.21
C PRO A 236 9.59 -16.20 -2.34
N CYS A 237 8.91 -16.24 -3.48
CA CYS A 237 9.17 -15.25 -4.53
C CYS A 237 7.90 -14.86 -5.28
N GLY A 238 7.92 -13.69 -5.92
CA GLY A 238 6.83 -13.28 -6.81
C GLY A 238 6.64 -14.27 -7.97
N LYS A 239 5.40 -14.47 -8.38
CA LYS A 239 5.05 -15.43 -9.44
C LYS A 239 5.78 -15.20 -10.76
N ASP A 240 6.17 -13.95 -11.06
CA ASP A 240 6.93 -13.62 -12.27
C ASP A 240 8.32 -14.26 -12.29
N LEU A 241 8.92 -14.45 -11.13
CA LEU A 241 10.19 -15.16 -10.98
C LEU A 241 9.99 -16.67 -11.04
N ALA A 242 8.83 -17.17 -10.59
CA ALA A 242 8.48 -18.58 -10.51
C ALA A 242 7.75 -19.12 -11.78
N THR A 243 7.71 -18.36 -12.87
CA THR A 243 7.18 -18.87 -14.15
C THR A 243 8.08 -19.95 -14.72
N ALA A 244 7.49 -20.95 -15.40
CA ALA A 244 8.22 -22.05 -16.01
C ALA A 244 9.33 -21.52 -16.96
N GLY A 245 10.56 -21.99 -16.76
CA GLY A 245 11.75 -21.50 -17.46
C GLY A 245 12.23 -20.13 -17.02
N GLY A 246 11.63 -19.58 -15.98
CA GLY A 246 11.93 -18.26 -15.41
C GLY A 246 13.18 -18.24 -14.54
N SER A 247 13.26 -17.16 -13.76
CA SER A 247 14.45 -16.90 -12.94
C SER A 247 14.62 -17.91 -11.81
N ARG A 248 13.52 -18.33 -11.17
CA ARG A 248 13.58 -19.31 -10.09
C ARG A 248 14.05 -20.67 -10.59
N ASP A 249 13.48 -21.19 -11.67
CA ASP A 249 13.88 -22.47 -12.25
C ASP A 249 15.37 -22.48 -12.63
N ARG A 250 15.88 -21.32 -13.13
CA ARG A 250 17.29 -21.12 -13.44
C ARG A 250 18.17 -21.18 -12.20
N SER A 251 17.81 -20.43 -11.16
CA SER A 251 18.57 -20.40 -9.91
C SER A 251 18.51 -21.73 -9.19
N ASP A 252 17.38 -22.44 -9.24
CA ASP A 252 17.23 -23.80 -8.69
C ASP A 252 18.17 -24.81 -9.39
N ALA A 253 18.25 -24.74 -10.74
CA ALA A 253 19.17 -25.59 -11.51
C ALA A 253 20.64 -25.24 -11.24
N ILE A 254 20.97 -23.94 -11.12
CA ILE A 254 22.30 -23.47 -10.77
C ILE A 254 22.68 -23.94 -9.36
N ALA A 255 21.79 -23.83 -8.39
CA ALA A 255 22.05 -24.31 -7.03
C ALA A 255 22.45 -25.79 -7.03
N ARG A 256 21.69 -26.63 -7.72
CA ARG A 256 21.94 -28.09 -7.79
C ARG A 256 23.19 -28.44 -8.60
N GLU A 257 23.32 -27.89 -9.81
CA GLU A 257 24.29 -28.35 -10.81
C GLU A 257 25.62 -27.60 -10.76
N VAL A 258 25.64 -26.36 -10.23
CA VAL A 258 26.84 -25.54 -10.12
C VAL A 258 27.36 -25.48 -8.69
N PHE A 259 26.48 -25.31 -7.71
CA PHE A 259 26.86 -25.14 -6.31
C PHE A 259 26.60 -26.37 -5.42
N ASP A 260 26.17 -27.49 -6.00
CA ASP A 260 25.95 -28.78 -5.33
C ASP A 260 25.04 -28.65 -4.08
N ARG A 261 23.98 -27.82 -4.18
CA ARG A 261 23.05 -27.54 -3.10
C ARG A 261 21.58 -27.66 -3.55
N GLU A 262 20.73 -28.26 -2.70
CA GLU A 262 19.29 -28.20 -2.93
C GLU A 262 18.78 -26.77 -2.71
N PRO A 263 17.94 -26.25 -3.61
CA PRO A 263 17.33 -24.92 -3.45
C PRO A 263 16.37 -24.88 -2.27
N PRO A 264 16.13 -23.71 -1.68
CA PRO A 264 15.18 -23.53 -0.60
C PRO A 264 13.74 -23.80 -1.04
N LEU A 265 12.89 -24.17 -0.07
CA LEU A 265 11.44 -24.27 -0.29
C LEU A 265 10.90 -22.95 -0.86
N ASN A 266 10.24 -23.04 -2.00
CA ASN A 266 9.61 -21.90 -2.64
C ASN A 266 8.12 -21.83 -2.31
N LEU A 267 7.62 -20.61 -2.05
CA LEU A 267 6.19 -20.29 -1.96
C LEU A 267 5.90 -19.16 -2.95
N PRO A 268 5.53 -19.46 -4.20
CA PRO A 268 5.18 -18.43 -5.16
C PRO A 268 3.96 -17.61 -4.69
N TYR A 269 4.05 -16.29 -4.79
CA TYR A 269 2.92 -15.44 -4.45
C TYR A 269 2.52 -14.52 -5.61
N GLU A 270 1.22 -14.29 -5.69
CA GLU A 270 0.58 -13.45 -6.70
C GLU A 270 0.79 -11.95 -6.43
N PHE A 271 0.50 -11.12 -7.44
CA PHE A 271 0.65 -9.67 -7.33
C PHE A 271 -0.50 -8.99 -6.60
N LEU A 272 -0.22 -7.77 -6.14
CA LEU A 272 -1.23 -6.77 -5.87
C LEU A 272 -1.37 -5.91 -7.13
N ASN A 273 -2.59 -5.85 -7.67
CA ASN A 273 -2.96 -5.05 -8.82
C ASN A 273 -3.72 -3.79 -8.36
N ILE A 274 -3.46 -2.65 -9.01
CA ILE A 274 -4.23 -1.42 -8.80
C ILE A 274 -4.95 -1.09 -10.10
N GLY A 275 -6.28 -0.90 -10.02
CA GLY A 275 -7.12 -0.63 -11.19
C GLY A 275 -6.99 -1.71 -12.25
N GLY A 276 -6.89 -3.00 -11.85
CA GLY A 276 -6.72 -4.14 -12.75
C GLY A 276 -5.35 -4.22 -13.43
N ARG A 277 -4.34 -3.48 -12.98
CA ARG A 277 -3.00 -3.45 -13.58
C ARG A 277 -1.91 -3.73 -12.57
N LYS A 278 -0.89 -4.52 -12.98
CA LYS A 278 0.33 -4.74 -12.20
C LYS A 278 1.08 -3.41 -12.03
N MET A 279 1.48 -3.12 -10.80
CA MET A 279 2.37 -2.01 -10.47
C MET A 279 3.81 -2.28 -10.92
N SER A 280 4.60 -1.21 -11.14
CA SER A 280 6.00 -1.32 -11.52
C SER A 280 6.80 -0.16 -10.94
N THR A 281 7.77 -0.47 -10.09
CA THR A 281 8.70 0.50 -9.48
C THR A 281 9.51 1.25 -10.54
N SER A 282 10.11 0.53 -11.48
CA SER A 282 10.94 1.11 -12.54
C SER A 282 10.19 2.01 -13.53
N LYS A 283 8.85 1.91 -13.57
CA LYS A 283 7.97 2.72 -14.44
C LYS A 283 7.23 3.81 -13.67
N GLY A 284 7.48 3.98 -12.36
CA GLY A 284 6.81 4.97 -11.52
C GLY A 284 5.29 4.80 -11.41
N ARG A 285 4.78 3.57 -11.58
CA ARG A 285 3.34 3.27 -11.59
C ARG A 285 2.91 2.61 -10.29
N GLY A 286 1.94 3.21 -9.61
CA GLY A 286 1.30 2.68 -8.41
C GLY A 286 1.52 3.55 -7.17
N ALA A 287 0.77 3.27 -6.11
CA ALA A 287 0.96 3.91 -4.82
C ALA A 287 2.29 3.46 -4.20
N SER A 288 3.08 4.39 -3.67
CA SER A 288 4.30 4.03 -2.93
C SER A 288 3.95 3.28 -1.66
N ALA A 289 4.83 2.37 -1.23
CA ALA A 289 4.67 1.61 0.00
C ALA A 289 4.54 2.54 1.21
N HIS A 290 5.42 3.52 1.31
CA HIS A 290 5.44 4.50 2.38
C HIS A 290 4.13 5.31 2.46
N ARG A 291 3.66 5.89 1.35
CA ARG A 291 2.41 6.65 1.34
C ARG A 291 1.17 5.81 1.66
N MET A 292 1.16 4.55 1.26
CA MET A 292 0.05 3.66 1.62
C MET A 292 0.06 3.33 3.12
N ALA A 293 1.22 3.23 3.75
CA ALA A 293 1.36 3.03 5.19
C ALA A 293 0.87 4.26 6.01
N GLU A 294 0.84 5.47 5.44
CA GLU A 294 0.23 6.64 6.08
C GLU A 294 -1.31 6.55 6.13
N VAL A 295 -1.92 5.84 5.20
CA VAL A 295 -3.39 5.71 5.06
C VAL A 295 -3.92 4.44 5.69
N LEU A 296 -3.17 3.36 5.61
CA LEU A 296 -3.53 2.07 6.20
C LEU A 296 -2.61 1.80 7.40
N PRO A 297 -3.15 1.83 8.64
CA PRO A 297 -2.41 1.38 9.83
C PRO A 297 -1.87 -0.04 9.65
N PRO A 298 -0.86 -0.44 10.44
CA PRO A 298 -0.16 -1.70 10.26
C PRO A 298 -1.08 -2.92 10.10
N GLU A 299 -2.07 -3.10 10.97
CA GLU A 299 -3.00 -4.23 10.91
C GLU A 299 -3.87 -4.20 9.65
N ALA A 300 -4.33 -3.02 9.23
CA ALA A 300 -5.13 -2.89 8.02
C ALA A 300 -4.31 -3.22 6.76
N LEU A 301 -3.05 -2.77 6.71
CA LEU A 301 -2.16 -3.06 5.59
C LEU A 301 -1.72 -4.53 5.59
N ARG A 302 -1.44 -5.12 6.76
CA ARG A 302 -1.18 -6.57 6.89
C ARG A 302 -2.39 -7.39 6.45
N LEU A 303 -3.62 -7.01 6.84
CA LEU A 303 -4.84 -7.67 6.42
C LEU A 303 -5.00 -7.68 4.90
N LEU A 304 -4.72 -6.57 4.22
CA LEU A 304 -4.76 -6.48 2.75
C LEU A 304 -3.92 -7.59 2.09
N PHE A 305 -2.73 -7.89 2.63
CA PHE A 305 -1.83 -8.91 2.08
C PHE A 305 -2.11 -10.33 2.54
N LEU A 306 -2.64 -10.51 3.75
CA LEU A 306 -2.83 -11.82 4.39
C LEU A 306 -4.20 -12.43 4.17
N ARG A 307 -5.22 -11.60 3.86
CA ARG A 307 -6.58 -12.05 3.59
C ARG A 307 -6.65 -13.11 2.48
N PRO A 308 -6.05 -12.89 1.28
CA PRO A 308 -5.99 -13.94 0.27
C PRO A 308 -4.82 -14.88 0.53
N ARG A 309 -4.93 -16.12 0.09
CA ARG A 309 -3.78 -17.05 0.08
C ARG A 309 -2.66 -16.51 -0.83
N PRO A 310 -1.39 -16.90 -0.61
CA PRO A 310 -0.27 -16.43 -1.45
C PRO A 310 -0.51 -16.58 -2.96
N ASN A 311 -1.11 -17.68 -3.40
CA ASN A 311 -1.40 -17.98 -4.81
C ASN A 311 -2.62 -17.24 -5.39
N GLN A 312 -3.21 -16.30 -4.67
CA GLN A 312 -4.35 -15.48 -5.11
C GLN A 312 -3.90 -14.04 -5.32
N ALA A 313 -4.27 -13.45 -6.46
CA ALA A 313 -4.03 -12.04 -6.72
C ALA A 313 -4.87 -11.14 -5.80
N ILE A 314 -4.33 -9.98 -5.48
CA ILE A 314 -5.02 -8.95 -4.72
C ILE A 314 -5.44 -7.85 -5.68
N GLU A 315 -6.74 -7.64 -5.81
CA GLU A 315 -7.28 -6.48 -6.53
C GLU A 315 -7.57 -5.38 -5.50
N PHE A 316 -6.87 -4.26 -5.62
CA PHE A 316 -6.99 -3.12 -4.72
C PHE A 316 -6.97 -1.83 -5.53
N ASP A 317 -8.08 -1.10 -5.51
CA ASP A 317 -8.20 0.18 -6.18
C ASP A 317 -8.62 1.23 -5.13
N PRO A 318 -7.67 1.99 -4.57
CA PRO A 318 -7.98 2.95 -3.52
C PRO A 318 -8.62 4.24 -4.05
N GLU A 319 -8.39 4.61 -5.33
CA GLU A 319 -8.80 5.91 -5.86
C GLU A 319 -10.31 5.97 -6.16
N GLY A 320 -11.00 6.89 -5.51
CA GLY A 320 -12.41 7.15 -5.77
C GLY A 320 -13.34 6.00 -5.39
N THR A 321 -12.89 5.04 -4.58
CA THR A 321 -13.64 3.86 -4.17
C THR A 321 -13.76 3.76 -2.64
N ASP A 322 -14.48 2.73 -2.19
CA ASP A 322 -14.59 2.34 -0.79
C ASP A 322 -13.62 1.20 -0.40
N ALA A 323 -12.58 0.93 -1.20
CA ALA A 323 -11.64 -0.16 -0.94
C ALA A 323 -10.94 -0.01 0.42
N ILE A 324 -10.51 1.20 0.79
CA ILE A 324 -9.88 1.48 2.09
C ILE A 324 -10.88 1.29 3.25
N PRO A 325 -12.07 1.93 3.28
CA PRO A 325 -13.09 1.66 4.29
C PRO A 325 -13.41 0.18 4.48
N ARG A 326 -13.50 -0.59 3.40
CA ARG A 326 -13.80 -2.04 3.47
C ARG A 326 -12.75 -2.84 4.21
N ILE A 327 -11.46 -2.47 4.14
CA ILE A 327 -10.40 -3.15 4.89
C ILE A 327 -10.63 -2.99 6.40
N PHE A 328 -10.98 -1.77 6.84
CA PHE A 328 -11.31 -1.52 8.24
C PHE A 328 -12.56 -2.28 8.70
N ASP A 329 -13.61 -2.31 7.87
CA ASP A 329 -14.83 -3.06 8.17
C ASP A 329 -14.55 -4.57 8.27
N GLU A 330 -13.62 -5.09 7.47
CA GLU A 330 -13.21 -6.50 7.52
C GLU A 330 -12.38 -6.81 8.77
N LEU A 331 -11.45 -5.92 9.13
CA LEU A 331 -10.68 -6.03 10.37
C LEU A 331 -11.60 -6.04 11.59
N ASP A 332 -12.62 -5.19 11.61
CA ASP A 332 -13.60 -5.13 12.69
C ASP A 332 -14.47 -6.39 12.76
N ARG A 333 -14.83 -6.97 11.61
CA ARG A 333 -15.54 -8.28 11.55
C ARG A 333 -14.68 -9.42 12.08
N LEU A 334 -13.40 -9.47 11.72
CA LEU A 334 -12.45 -10.47 12.25
C LEU A 334 -12.34 -10.36 13.77
N ALA A 335 -12.13 -9.14 14.28
CA ALA A 335 -12.06 -8.89 15.71
C ALA A 335 -13.37 -9.28 16.43
N ALA A 336 -14.52 -8.97 15.85
CA ALA A 336 -15.81 -9.34 16.42
C ALA A 336 -15.99 -10.86 16.49
N ALA A 337 -15.59 -11.59 15.42
CA ALA A 337 -15.66 -13.05 15.39
C ALA A 337 -14.77 -13.69 16.44
N VAL A 338 -13.53 -13.23 16.59
CA VAL A 338 -12.58 -13.72 17.60
C VAL A 338 -13.08 -13.44 19.01
N ALA A 339 -13.70 -12.27 19.24
CA ALA A 339 -14.31 -11.91 20.52
C ALA A 339 -15.69 -12.57 20.77
N GLY A 340 -16.20 -13.42 19.88
CA GLY A 340 -17.52 -14.04 19.99
C GLY A 340 -18.69 -13.04 19.90
N ARG A 341 -18.47 -11.85 19.34
CA ARG A 341 -19.50 -10.83 19.15
C ARG A 341 -20.25 -11.01 17.81
N PRO A 342 -21.50 -10.59 17.71
CA PRO A 342 -22.23 -10.63 16.44
C PRO A 342 -21.55 -9.80 15.35
N TYR A 343 -21.50 -10.33 14.13
CA TYR A 343 -21.01 -9.65 12.94
C TYR A 343 -21.91 -9.99 11.73
N ARG A 344 -21.74 -9.24 10.63
CA ARG A 344 -22.46 -9.47 9.38
C ARG A 344 -21.46 -9.63 8.24
N GLY A 345 -21.75 -10.55 7.30
CA GLY A 345 -20.93 -10.84 6.13
C GLY A 345 -20.09 -12.10 6.30
N GLU A 346 -19.39 -12.47 5.25
CA GLU A 346 -18.53 -13.66 5.21
C GLU A 346 -17.17 -13.39 5.85
N LEU A 347 -16.58 -14.43 6.41
CA LEU A 347 -15.24 -14.45 6.94
C LEU A 347 -14.41 -15.55 6.26
N PRO A 348 -13.06 -15.43 6.27
CA PRO A 348 -12.17 -16.51 5.87
C PRO A 348 -12.40 -17.79 6.69
N SER A 349 -11.94 -18.92 6.16
CA SER A 349 -12.13 -20.25 6.79
C SER A 349 -11.47 -20.39 8.17
N ASP A 350 -10.43 -19.59 8.46
CA ASP A 350 -9.72 -19.54 9.74
C ASP A 350 -9.52 -18.09 10.19
N PRO A 351 -10.60 -17.45 10.70
CA PRO A 351 -10.55 -16.03 11.08
C PRO A 351 -9.65 -15.79 12.30
N ALA A 352 -9.51 -16.75 13.20
CA ALA A 352 -8.70 -16.59 14.41
C ALA A 352 -7.20 -16.55 14.07
N SER A 353 -6.70 -17.50 13.28
CA SER A 353 -5.30 -17.48 12.83
C SER A 353 -5.00 -16.27 11.97
N LEU A 354 -5.90 -15.91 11.03
CA LEU A 354 -5.72 -14.70 10.24
C LEU A 354 -5.63 -13.46 11.13
N PHE A 355 -6.52 -13.30 12.10
CA PHE A 355 -6.49 -12.14 13.01
C PHE A 355 -5.19 -12.09 13.81
N ALA A 356 -4.73 -13.23 14.36
CA ALA A 356 -3.47 -13.30 15.09
C ALA A 356 -2.26 -12.87 14.23
N TYR A 357 -2.21 -13.29 12.96
CA TYR A 357 -1.12 -12.89 12.05
C TYR A 357 -1.24 -11.46 11.52
N VAL A 358 -2.45 -10.90 11.49
CA VAL A 358 -2.68 -9.49 11.13
C VAL A 358 -2.16 -8.56 12.23
N LEU A 359 -2.29 -8.93 13.49
CA LEU A 359 -1.77 -8.15 14.61
C LEU A 359 -0.24 -8.05 14.57
N LEU A 360 0.26 -6.94 15.11
CA LEU A 360 1.70 -6.77 15.31
C LEU A 360 2.27 -7.84 16.25
N PRO A 361 3.53 -8.24 16.08
CA PRO A 361 4.17 -9.21 16.96
C PRO A 361 4.09 -8.80 18.45
N GLY A 362 3.72 -9.75 19.30
CA GLY A 362 3.58 -9.54 20.75
C GLY A 362 2.21 -9.00 21.21
N ALA A 363 1.31 -8.64 20.30
CA ALA A 363 -0.04 -8.26 20.67
C ALA A 363 -0.86 -9.50 21.08
N ASP A 364 -1.60 -9.41 22.18
CA ASP A 364 -2.56 -10.44 22.59
C ASP A 364 -3.81 -10.37 21.72
N ALA A 365 -4.16 -11.48 21.08
CA ALA A 365 -5.28 -11.53 20.13
C ALA A 365 -6.64 -11.39 20.83
N ALA A 366 -6.79 -11.88 22.05
CA ALA A 366 -8.04 -11.77 22.80
C ALA A 366 -8.29 -10.34 23.28
N ASP A 367 -7.25 -9.70 23.81
CA ASP A 367 -7.31 -8.30 24.25
C ASP A 367 -7.55 -7.37 23.03
N ALA A 368 -6.81 -7.59 21.96
CA ALA A 368 -6.99 -6.84 20.71
C ALA A 368 -8.39 -7.03 20.12
N ALA A 369 -8.95 -8.24 20.15
CA ALA A 369 -10.31 -8.51 19.68
C ALA A 369 -11.38 -7.88 20.58
N ALA A 370 -11.17 -7.85 21.89
CA ALA A 370 -12.11 -7.30 22.87
C ALA A 370 -12.18 -5.76 22.80
N ALA A 371 -11.11 -5.08 22.41
CA ALA A 371 -11.03 -3.63 22.37
C ALA A 371 -12.13 -3.01 21.50
N TYR A 372 -12.67 -1.86 21.95
CA TYR A 372 -13.63 -1.09 21.17
C TYR A 372 -12.94 -0.42 19.97
N ARG A 373 -13.57 -0.56 18.81
CA ARG A 373 -13.12 0.04 17.55
C ARG A 373 -14.23 0.89 16.95
N PRO A 374 -14.07 2.24 16.90
CA PRO A 374 -15.03 3.08 16.22
C PRO A 374 -15.00 2.82 14.71
N ALA A 375 -16.17 2.69 14.10
CA ALA A 375 -16.29 2.39 12.67
C ALA A 375 -15.59 3.45 11.81
N PHE A 376 -14.78 3.02 10.85
CA PHE A 376 -13.96 3.91 10.00
C PHE A 376 -14.80 4.96 9.26
N GLY A 377 -15.90 4.51 8.61
CA GLY A 377 -16.77 5.44 7.88
C GLY A 377 -17.44 6.48 8.78
N HIS A 378 -17.66 6.16 10.07
CA HIS A 378 -18.16 7.11 11.05
C HIS A 378 -17.09 8.14 11.44
N LEU A 379 -15.87 7.69 11.68
CA LEU A 379 -14.73 8.61 11.93
C LEU A 379 -14.46 9.54 10.74
N ALA A 380 -14.54 9.00 9.52
CA ALA A 380 -14.41 9.81 8.31
C ALA A 380 -15.52 10.88 8.21
N LEU A 381 -16.73 10.58 8.67
CA LEU A 381 -17.79 11.59 8.76
C LEU A 381 -17.49 12.63 9.84
N LEU A 382 -17.17 12.20 11.07
CA LEU A 382 -16.86 13.11 12.19
C LEU A 382 -15.70 14.04 11.88
N ALA A 383 -14.66 13.55 11.20
CA ALA A 383 -13.49 14.33 10.80
C ALA A 383 -13.81 15.53 9.91
N GLN A 384 -14.95 15.51 9.23
CA GLN A 384 -15.40 16.58 8.32
C GLN A 384 -16.36 17.58 8.98
N ILE A 385 -16.72 17.38 10.24
CA ILE A 385 -17.66 18.25 10.96
C ILE A 385 -16.88 19.19 11.88
N PRO A 386 -16.83 20.49 11.60
CA PRO A 386 -16.09 21.44 12.43
C PRO A 386 -16.61 21.49 13.87
N GLY A 387 -15.72 21.59 14.85
CA GLY A 387 -16.03 21.80 16.25
C GLY A 387 -16.59 20.59 16.99
N VAL A 388 -16.53 19.38 16.41
CA VAL A 388 -16.87 18.13 17.08
C VAL A 388 -15.69 17.65 17.90
N ASP A 389 -15.89 17.41 19.20
CA ASP A 389 -14.96 16.64 20.04
C ASP A 389 -15.17 15.14 19.71
N ILE A 390 -14.31 14.62 18.84
CA ILE A 390 -14.43 13.26 18.33
C ILE A 390 -14.21 12.24 19.44
N ALA A 391 -13.25 12.48 20.34
CA ALA A 391 -12.95 11.54 21.43
C ALA A 391 -14.13 11.44 22.43
N ALA A 392 -14.70 12.58 22.82
CA ALA A 392 -15.88 12.61 23.68
C ALA A 392 -17.07 11.92 22.99
N ARG A 393 -17.26 12.14 21.68
CA ARG A 393 -18.36 11.51 20.92
C ARG A 393 -18.20 9.99 20.85
N VAL A 394 -17.01 9.50 20.59
CA VAL A 394 -16.72 8.05 20.53
C VAL A 394 -16.86 7.40 21.89
N ALA A 395 -16.46 8.07 22.99
CA ALA A 395 -16.67 7.59 24.35
C ALA A 395 -18.16 7.52 24.72
N GLU A 396 -18.95 8.52 24.31
CA GLU A 396 -20.42 8.51 24.49
C GLU A 396 -21.06 7.31 23.75
N GLU A 397 -20.66 7.04 22.52
CA GLU A 397 -21.16 5.91 21.73
C GLU A 397 -20.74 4.55 22.31
N LYS A 398 -19.53 4.45 22.85
CA LYS A 398 -19.09 3.28 23.60
C LYS A 398 -19.88 3.07 24.88
N GLY A 399 -20.41 4.15 25.48
CA GLY A 399 -21.09 4.15 26.79
C GLY A 399 -20.12 4.09 27.98
N ALA A 400 -18.82 4.32 27.76
CA ALA A 400 -17.78 4.34 28.79
C ALA A 400 -16.56 5.14 28.29
N PRO A 401 -15.69 5.64 29.18
CA PRO A 401 -14.42 6.24 28.80
C PRO A 401 -13.57 5.28 27.95
N LEU A 402 -12.79 5.83 27.03
CA LEU A 402 -11.83 5.06 26.25
C LEU A 402 -10.65 4.65 27.16
N THR A 403 -10.13 3.45 26.96
CA THR A 403 -8.86 3.04 27.55
C THR A 403 -7.70 3.64 26.73
N ALA A 404 -6.49 3.66 27.28
CA ALA A 404 -5.31 4.18 26.57
C ALA A 404 -5.07 3.46 25.21
N ALA A 405 -5.31 2.15 25.16
CA ALA A 405 -5.19 1.38 23.90
C ALA A 405 -6.27 1.77 22.88
N GLU A 406 -7.51 2.03 23.33
CA GLU A 406 -8.60 2.47 22.49
C GLU A 406 -8.40 3.92 21.98
N GLU A 407 -7.77 4.79 22.80
CA GLU A 407 -7.39 6.13 22.38
C GLU A 407 -6.33 6.11 21.27
N LEU A 408 -5.34 5.21 21.37
CA LEU A 408 -4.37 4.98 20.30
C LEU A 408 -5.06 4.48 19.01
N THR A 409 -5.92 3.49 19.12
CA THR A 409 -6.71 2.97 17.99
C THR A 409 -7.58 4.06 17.35
N LEU A 410 -8.20 4.91 18.16
CA LEU A 410 -8.96 6.07 17.68
C LEU A 410 -8.07 7.04 16.91
N ALA A 411 -6.91 7.40 17.48
CA ALA A 411 -5.98 8.34 16.87
C ALA A 411 -5.46 7.83 15.51
N GLU A 412 -5.06 6.57 15.43
CA GLU A 412 -4.61 5.92 14.19
C GLU A 412 -5.71 5.90 13.12
N ARG A 413 -6.92 5.45 13.48
CA ARG A 413 -8.06 5.40 12.55
C ARG A 413 -8.49 6.78 12.09
N LEU A 414 -8.44 7.77 12.97
CA LEU A 414 -8.78 9.15 12.62
C LEU A 414 -7.74 9.76 11.68
N SER A 415 -6.46 9.50 11.91
CA SER A 415 -5.37 9.87 11.00
C SER A 415 -5.57 9.25 9.61
N ALA A 416 -5.83 7.94 9.58
CA ALA A 416 -6.12 7.21 8.35
C ALA A 416 -7.37 7.75 7.62
N ALA A 417 -8.43 8.08 8.37
CA ALA A 417 -9.66 8.63 7.79
C ALA A 417 -9.43 10.00 7.15
N ARG A 418 -8.63 10.86 7.78
CA ARG A 418 -8.24 12.16 7.22
C ARG A 418 -7.39 11.99 5.96
N ALA A 419 -6.37 11.15 6.00
CA ALA A 419 -5.52 10.87 4.85
C ALA A 419 -6.33 10.28 3.68
N TRP A 420 -7.29 9.39 3.96
CA TRP A 420 -8.19 8.85 2.94
C TRP A 420 -9.08 9.93 2.33
N LEU A 421 -9.68 10.80 3.16
CA LEU A 421 -10.52 11.90 2.68
C LEU A 421 -9.76 12.88 1.80
N ASP A 422 -8.50 13.17 2.14
CA ASP A 422 -7.66 14.12 1.41
C ASP A 422 -7.15 13.55 0.08
N THR A 423 -6.96 12.23 -0.03
CA THR A 423 -6.22 11.64 -1.15
C THR A 423 -7.04 10.70 -2.02
N TYR A 424 -7.90 9.86 -1.42
CA TYR A 424 -8.51 8.71 -2.12
C TYR A 424 -10.03 8.70 -2.13
N ALA A 425 -10.67 9.46 -1.24
CA ALA A 425 -12.12 9.37 -1.07
C ALA A 425 -12.89 9.79 -2.33
N PRO A 426 -13.97 9.06 -2.70
CA PRO A 426 -14.87 9.53 -3.74
C PRO A 426 -15.59 10.81 -3.30
N GLU A 427 -15.97 11.67 -4.25
CA GLU A 427 -16.70 12.91 -3.97
C GLU A 427 -17.99 12.67 -3.16
N SER A 428 -18.60 11.48 -3.32
CA SER A 428 -19.77 11.07 -2.54
C SER A 428 -19.51 10.94 -1.04
N ALA A 429 -18.27 10.67 -0.62
CA ALA A 429 -17.85 10.59 0.78
C ALA A 429 -17.51 11.96 1.40
N ILE A 430 -17.25 12.96 0.56
CA ILE A 430 -16.93 14.32 1.04
C ILE A 430 -18.21 14.99 1.53
N VAL A 431 -18.21 15.40 2.78
CA VAL A 431 -19.37 16.00 3.46
C VAL A 431 -19.07 17.46 3.78
N ARG A 432 -19.88 18.35 3.26
CA ARG A 432 -19.81 19.79 3.55
C ARG A 432 -21.10 20.26 4.20
N VAL A 433 -21.11 20.30 5.52
CA VAL A 433 -22.24 20.84 6.28
C VAL A 433 -22.22 22.36 6.25
N ARG A 434 -23.22 23.00 5.65
CA ARG A 434 -23.36 24.45 5.68
C ARG A 434 -24.04 24.87 7.00
N ARG A 435 -23.29 25.44 7.92
CA ARG A 435 -23.82 25.84 9.24
C ARG A 435 -24.51 27.18 9.24
N ASP A 436 -24.08 28.14 8.42
CA ASP A 436 -24.50 29.53 8.50
C ASP A 436 -25.87 29.80 7.84
N ALA A 437 -26.23 29.04 6.82
CA ALA A 437 -27.48 29.23 6.07
C ALA A 437 -28.04 27.91 5.57
N LEU A 438 -29.34 27.90 5.25
CA LEU A 438 -29.96 26.80 4.53
C LEU A 438 -29.33 26.68 3.14
N PRO A 439 -28.92 25.47 2.68
CA PRO A 439 -28.42 25.29 1.33
C PRO A 439 -29.41 25.82 0.28
N PRO A 440 -28.96 26.57 -0.74
CA PRO A 440 -29.86 27.04 -1.81
C PRO A 440 -30.59 25.87 -2.50
N GLU A 441 -29.99 24.73 -2.59
CA GLU A 441 -30.53 23.51 -3.19
C GLU A 441 -31.77 22.98 -2.44
N ALA A 442 -31.98 23.41 -1.19
CA ALA A 442 -33.20 23.09 -0.44
C ALA A 442 -34.46 23.75 -1.02
N THR A 443 -34.33 24.69 -1.95
CA THR A 443 -35.47 25.23 -2.72
C THR A 443 -36.15 24.16 -3.56
N ALA A 444 -35.42 23.12 -3.98
CA ALA A 444 -35.93 22.01 -4.77
C ALA A 444 -36.80 21.01 -3.96
N LEU A 445 -36.96 21.21 -2.65
CA LEU A 445 -37.80 20.36 -1.80
C LEU A 445 -39.27 20.50 -2.16
N GLU A 446 -39.93 19.38 -2.42
CA GLU A 446 -41.38 19.30 -2.66
C GLU A 446 -42.21 19.48 -1.38
N PRO A 447 -43.50 19.82 -1.45
CA PRO A 447 -44.36 20.04 -0.25
C PRO A 447 -44.44 18.87 0.71
N ASP A 448 -44.47 17.62 0.21
CA ASP A 448 -44.49 16.41 1.02
C ASP A 448 -43.15 16.16 1.72
N GLU A 449 -42.03 16.50 1.06
CA GLU A 449 -40.69 16.44 1.63
C GLU A 449 -40.49 17.49 2.73
N ARG A 450 -41.03 18.69 2.55
CA ARG A 450 -41.04 19.75 3.57
C ARG A 450 -41.89 19.32 4.79
N ALA A 451 -43.08 18.76 4.56
CA ALA A 451 -43.93 18.24 5.62
C ALA A 451 -43.22 17.14 6.42
N PHE A 452 -42.52 16.21 5.73
CA PHE A 452 -41.69 15.18 6.35
C PHE A 452 -40.60 15.80 7.24
N LEU A 453 -39.83 16.79 6.73
CA LEU A 453 -38.78 17.46 7.50
C LEU A 453 -39.33 18.15 8.75
N GLY A 454 -40.50 18.79 8.67
CA GLY A 454 -41.18 19.37 9.80
C GLY A 454 -41.61 18.34 10.84
N GLY A 455 -42.18 17.21 10.40
CA GLY A 455 -42.53 16.09 11.25
C GLY A 455 -41.30 15.47 11.94
N LEU A 456 -40.20 15.30 11.18
CA LEU A 456 -38.94 14.80 11.71
C LEU A 456 -38.35 15.74 12.76
N ALA A 457 -38.36 17.04 12.52
CA ALA A 457 -37.90 18.04 13.49
C ALA A 457 -38.69 18.00 14.79
N GLY A 458 -40.02 17.88 14.71
CA GLY A 458 -40.90 17.76 15.87
C GLY A 458 -40.64 16.49 16.67
N ALA A 459 -40.53 15.34 15.98
CA ALA A 459 -40.25 14.06 16.62
C ALA A 459 -38.85 14.05 17.26
N ALA A 460 -37.82 14.60 16.56
CA ALA A 460 -36.47 14.68 17.10
C ALA A 460 -36.33 15.58 18.33
N ALA A 461 -37.10 16.67 18.40
CA ALA A 461 -37.16 17.54 19.57
C ALA A 461 -37.80 16.86 20.79
N ALA A 462 -38.86 16.07 20.56
CA ALA A 462 -39.62 15.37 21.60
C ALA A 462 -38.90 14.13 22.13
N GLU A 463 -38.42 13.26 21.23
CA GLU A 463 -37.87 11.94 21.55
C GLU A 463 -36.39 11.92 21.85
N ARG A 464 -35.66 12.95 21.42
CA ARG A 464 -34.22 13.12 21.65
C ARG A 464 -33.40 11.87 21.28
N PRO A 465 -33.46 11.40 20.01
CA PRO A 465 -32.75 10.18 19.59
C PRO A 465 -31.28 10.26 19.90
N GLN A 466 -30.73 9.16 20.44
CA GLN A 466 -29.31 9.01 20.75
C GLN A 466 -28.65 8.02 19.77
N GLY A 467 -27.55 8.44 19.13
CA GLY A 467 -26.81 7.62 18.19
C GLY A 467 -27.46 7.42 16.82
N GLY A 468 -26.67 6.93 15.88
CA GLY A 468 -27.06 6.83 14.47
C GLY A 468 -28.23 5.90 14.19
N ASP A 469 -28.33 4.79 14.90
CA ASP A 469 -29.41 3.82 14.70
C ASP A 469 -30.75 4.34 15.21
N ALA A 470 -30.78 5.09 16.32
CA ALA A 470 -32.01 5.72 16.82
C ALA A 470 -32.52 6.81 15.86
N TRP A 471 -31.62 7.65 15.34
CA TRP A 471 -31.95 8.61 14.31
C TRP A 471 -32.44 7.94 13.01
N GLN A 472 -31.80 6.83 12.62
CA GLN A 472 -32.17 6.08 11.41
C GLN A 472 -33.59 5.47 11.56
N ALA A 473 -33.89 4.91 12.72
CA ALA A 473 -35.22 4.36 13.04
C ALA A 473 -36.30 5.47 13.04
N LEU A 474 -35.98 6.63 13.62
CA LEU A 474 -36.85 7.80 13.62
C LEU A 474 -37.15 8.28 12.19
N LEU A 475 -36.12 8.40 11.33
CA LEU A 475 -36.27 8.76 9.93
C LEU A 475 -37.21 7.82 9.18
N PHE A 476 -37.01 6.51 9.30
CA PHE A 476 -37.87 5.51 8.64
C PHE A 476 -39.32 5.55 9.15
N ARG A 477 -39.51 5.74 10.46
CA ARG A 477 -40.83 5.83 11.04
C ARG A 477 -41.57 7.06 10.53
N VAL A 478 -40.99 8.24 10.64
CA VAL A 478 -41.64 9.50 10.21
C VAL A 478 -41.92 9.49 8.71
N ALA A 479 -40.99 8.94 7.89
CA ALA A 479 -41.21 8.80 6.45
C ALA A 479 -42.39 7.87 6.13
N ARG A 480 -42.48 6.72 6.80
CA ARG A 480 -43.55 5.76 6.62
C ARG A 480 -44.91 6.35 7.08
N ASP A 481 -44.94 6.99 8.25
CA ASP A 481 -46.18 7.56 8.83
C ASP A 481 -46.70 8.74 7.99
N GLY A 482 -45.79 9.47 7.32
CA GLY A 482 -46.10 10.51 6.33
C GLY A 482 -46.35 10.01 4.90
N GLY A 483 -46.26 8.69 4.64
CA GLY A 483 -46.46 8.12 3.32
C GLY A 483 -45.34 8.45 2.29
N LEU A 484 -44.17 8.98 2.75
CA LEU A 484 -43.08 9.35 1.89
C LEU A 484 -42.12 8.18 1.65
N ALA A 485 -41.76 7.91 0.39
CA ALA A 485 -40.81 6.88 0.06
C ALA A 485 -39.44 7.16 0.72
N ALA A 486 -38.81 6.16 1.31
CA ALA A 486 -37.54 6.29 2.05
C ALA A 486 -36.44 7.02 1.26
N ARG A 487 -36.31 6.73 -0.05
CA ARG A 487 -35.34 7.40 -0.91
C ARG A 487 -35.56 8.92 -0.99
N ARG A 488 -36.81 9.36 -1.08
CA ARG A 488 -37.16 10.78 -1.09
C ARG A 488 -36.96 11.42 0.28
N ALA A 489 -37.34 10.74 1.36
CA ALA A 489 -37.13 11.20 2.73
C ALA A 489 -35.63 11.44 3.02
N PHE A 490 -34.77 10.52 2.64
CA PHE A 490 -33.33 10.70 2.80
C PHE A 490 -32.78 11.82 1.90
N GLY A 491 -33.24 11.90 0.65
CA GLY A 491 -32.90 13.00 -0.26
C GLY A 491 -33.23 14.38 0.34
N ALA A 492 -34.41 14.52 0.96
CA ALA A 492 -34.83 15.75 1.61
C ALA A 492 -33.91 16.13 2.78
N VAL A 493 -33.53 15.17 3.64
CA VAL A 493 -32.56 15.41 4.72
C VAL A 493 -31.21 15.89 4.16
N TYR A 494 -30.70 15.23 3.11
CA TYR A 494 -29.42 15.61 2.50
C TYR A 494 -29.49 16.99 1.84
N LEU A 495 -30.56 17.33 1.15
CA LEU A 495 -30.76 18.66 0.59
C LEU A 495 -30.76 19.73 1.69
N ALA A 496 -31.46 19.48 2.81
CA ALA A 496 -31.52 20.41 3.93
C ALA A 496 -30.19 20.62 4.66
N VAL A 497 -29.36 19.58 4.75
CA VAL A 497 -28.12 19.58 5.56
C VAL A 497 -26.87 19.79 4.71
N LEU A 498 -26.82 19.16 3.52
CA LEU A 498 -25.62 19.09 2.67
C LEU A 498 -25.75 19.87 1.35
N GLY A 499 -26.98 20.25 0.94
CA GLY A 499 -27.24 20.89 -0.35
C GLY A 499 -27.12 19.92 -1.54
N ARG A 500 -27.25 18.62 -1.36
CA ARG A 500 -27.19 17.61 -2.43
C ARG A 500 -28.17 16.46 -2.11
N PRO A 501 -28.64 15.68 -3.14
CA PRO A 501 -29.69 14.69 -2.93
C PRO A 501 -29.19 13.36 -2.31
N ASN A 502 -27.91 13.24 -2.02
CA ASN A 502 -27.29 12.03 -1.48
C ASN A 502 -26.21 12.37 -0.45
N GLY A 503 -25.83 11.38 0.38
CA GLY A 503 -24.86 11.58 1.45
C GLY A 503 -24.55 10.28 2.19
N PRO A 504 -23.78 10.34 3.29
CA PRO A 504 -23.55 9.21 4.18
C PRO A 504 -24.85 8.75 4.83
N ARG A 505 -24.83 7.63 5.60
CA ARG A 505 -26.04 7.15 6.31
C ARG A 505 -26.70 8.30 7.09
N ALA A 506 -27.92 8.65 6.73
CA ALA A 506 -28.59 9.85 7.22
C ALA A 506 -28.73 9.89 8.75
N GLY A 507 -29.05 8.75 9.38
CA GLY A 507 -29.12 8.66 10.83
C GLY A 507 -27.79 8.98 11.53
N TRP A 508 -26.70 8.49 10.98
CA TRP A 508 -25.36 8.77 11.50
C TRP A 508 -24.93 10.22 11.25
N LEU A 509 -25.24 10.79 10.08
CA LEU A 509 -25.04 12.19 9.80
C LEU A 509 -25.76 13.08 10.83
N LEU A 510 -27.05 12.85 11.06
CA LEU A 510 -27.83 13.65 12.02
C LEU A 510 -27.35 13.46 13.46
N ALA A 511 -26.98 12.23 13.84
CA ALA A 511 -26.41 11.95 15.15
C ALA A 511 -25.06 12.61 15.38
N SER A 512 -24.28 12.86 14.32
CA SER A 512 -22.97 13.52 14.40
C SER A 512 -23.04 15.04 14.54
N LEU A 513 -24.21 15.62 14.29
CA LEU A 513 -24.44 17.05 14.41
C LEU A 513 -25.07 17.39 15.77
N ASP A 514 -24.91 18.64 16.18
CA ASP A 514 -25.67 19.13 17.35
C ASP A 514 -27.18 19.01 17.11
N ARG A 515 -27.88 18.44 18.06
CA ARG A 515 -29.32 18.19 17.90
C ARG A 515 -30.15 19.47 17.73
N ALA A 516 -29.79 20.54 18.43
CA ALA A 516 -30.49 21.81 18.30
C ALA A 516 -30.31 22.35 16.88
N PHE A 517 -29.08 22.31 16.37
CA PHE A 517 -28.78 22.67 14.97
C PHE A 517 -29.60 21.83 13.98
N VAL A 518 -29.68 20.50 14.18
CA VAL A 518 -30.44 19.61 13.28
C VAL A 518 -31.94 20.00 13.31
N VAL A 519 -32.54 20.13 14.50
CA VAL A 519 -33.95 20.49 14.64
C VAL A 519 -34.24 21.83 13.97
N ASP A 520 -33.40 22.85 14.20
CA ASP A 520 -33.58 24.18 13.62
C ASP A 520 -33.40 24.17 12.10
N ARG A 521 -32.44 23.40 11.60
CA ARG A 521 -32.17 23.25 10.16
C ARG A 521 -33.34 22.56 9.45
N LEU A 522 -33.89 21.49 10.04
CA LEU A 522 -35.02 20.79 9.47
C LEU A 522 -36.29 21.65 9.50
N ARG A 523 -36.51 22.45 10.57
CA ARG A 523 -37.59 23.45 10.64
C ARG A 523 -37.46 24.53 9.58
N ALA A 524 -36.26 25.07 9.42
CA ALA A 524 -35.96 26.07 8.39
C ALA A 524 -36.26 25.52 6.98
N ALA A 525 -35.85 24.29 6.69
CA ALA A 525 -36.12 23.65 5.41
C ALA A 525 -37.62 23.35 5.19
N ALA A 526 -38.33 22.98 6.25
CA ALA A 526 -39.80 22.77 6.23
C ALA A 526 -40.59 24.07 6.01
N GLY A 527 -40.13 25.17 6.57
CA GLY A 527 -40.77 26.51 6.47
C GLY A 527 -40.31 27.34 5.27
N TRP A 528 -39.45 26.79 4.39
CA TRP A 528 -39.01 27.52 3.20
C TRP A 528 -40.16 27.77 2.24
N HIS A 529 -40.61 29.02 2.17
CA HIS A 529 -41.55 29.51 1.16
C HIS A 529 -40.74 30.35 0.16
N ASP A 530 -40.96 30.17 -1.13
CA ASP A 530 -40.42 31.02 -2.16
C ASP A 530 -40.84 32.50 -1.87
N HIS A 531 -39.90 33.30 -1.48
CA HIS A 531 -40.10 34.77 -1.44
C HIS A 531 -40.08 35.42 -2.84
N ALA A 532 -40.34 34.66 -3.90
CA ALA A 532 -40.38 35.15 -5.27
C ALA A 532 -41.62 35.96 -5.63
N ASP A 533 -42.68 35.99 -4.74
CA ASP A 533 -43.94 36.65 -5.05
C ASP A 533 -44.23 37.94 -4.24
N ALA A 534 -43.23 38.53 -3.58
CA ALA A 534 -43.45 39.73 -2.76
C ALA A 534 -42.91 41.04 -3.36
N THR A 535 -42.74 41.14 -4.69
CA THR A 535 -42.40 42.42 -5.35
C THR A 535 -43.11 42.54 -6.69
N ALA A 536 -44.46 42.56 -6.66
CA ALA A 536 -45.26 43.12 -7.75
C ALA A 536 -46.47 43.80 -7.12
N SER A 537 -46.26 45.03 -6.64
CA SER A 537 -47.38 46.00 -6.52
C SER A 537 -47.28 47.00 -7.65
N PRO A 538 -48.35 47.27 -8.39
CA PRO A 538 -48.32 48.24 -9.47
C PRO A 538 -48.47 49.64 -8.89
N GLY A 539 -47.45 50.45 -9.11
CA GLY A 539 -47.49 51.90 -8.85
C GLY A 539 -47.58 52.63 -10.17
N GLU A 540 -48.73 53.25 -10.34
CA GLU A 540 -49.06 54.15 -11.43
C GLU A 540 -48.13 55.35 -11.53
N GLY A 541 -47.92 55.81 -12.78
CA GLY A 541 -48.10 57.20 -13.12
C GLY A 541 -46.87 58.04 -13.40
N ALA A 542 -46.89 58.54 -14.62
CA ALA A 542 -46.55 59.91 -15.11
C ALA A 542 -45.11 60.15 -15.64
N ALA A 543 -45.04 60.15 -16.94
CA ALA A 543 -44.66 61.29 -17.83
C ALA A 543 -43.41 62.11 -17.51
N GLY A 544 -42.52 62.21 -18.49
CA GLY A 544 -41.54 63.29 -18.60
C GLY A 544 -40.39 63.03 -19.58
N ARG A 545 -40.62 63.26 -20.82
CA ARG A 545 -39.76 63.79 -21.92
C ARG A 545 -38.30 64.18 -21.59
N GLY A 546 -37.46 63.84 -22.54
CA GLY A 546 -36.26 64.60 -22.85
C GLY A 546 -35.08 63.75 -23.38
N GLN A 547 -35.07 63.61 -24.70
CA GLN A 547 -33.97 63.87 -25.68
C GLN A 547 -32.52 63.85 -25.10
N ALA A 548 -31.67 63.16 -25.67
CA ALA A 548 -30.92 63.22 -26.91
C ALA A 548 -29.42 62.99 -26.69
N ALA A 549 -28.88 62.30 -27.63
CA ALA A 549 -27.57 62.41 -28.27
C ALA A 549 -26.35 61.88 -27.54
N SER A 550 -25.82 60.92 -28.11
CA SER A 550 -24.74 60.78 -29.11
C SER A 550 -23.36 60.51 -28.51
N GLU A 551 -22.80 59.55 -29.06
CA GLU A 551 -21.47 59.41 -29.70
C GLU A 551 -20.30 59.02 -28.82
N GLU A 552 -19.82 57.94 -29.25
CA GLU A 552 -18.54 57.54 -29.88
C GLU A 552 -17.39 57.10 -28.93
N ALA A 553 -17.02 55.93 -29.19
CA ALA A 553 -15.77 55.44 -29.77
C ALA A 553 -14.53 55.32 -28.88
N GLY A 554 -14.03 54.16 -28.84
CA GLY A 554 -12.67 53.82 -29.23
C GLY A 554 -11.62 53.70 -28.14
N ALA A 555 -11.24 52.52 -27.93
CA ALA A 555 -9.93 51.95 -28.15
C ALA A 555 -9.85 50.61 -27.44
#